data_061b6013bdac8f03c7c69cf03c4cdd1f
#
_entry.id   061b6013bdac8f03c7c69cf03c4cdd1f
#
_cell.length_a   1.000
_cell.length_b   1.000
_cell.length_c   1.000
_cell.angle_alpha   90.00
_cell.angle_beta   90.00
_cell.angle_gamma   90.00
#
_symmetry.space_group_name_H-M   'P 1'
#
loop_
_entity.id
_entity.type
_entity.pdbx_description
1 polymer ?
#
loop_
_entity_poly.entity_id
_entity_poly.type
_entity_poly.pdbx_seq_one_letter_code
_entity_poly.pdbx_strand_id
1 'polypeptide(L)'
;THQTKYSIEEAVAKMIQSMSMAWGFRVPVYPKISGSSTALAVLNNLTRNPYAAGLAIDGEDGGTGAAYNISMDHMGHPISSNIRDCYLNLVKLGQQNELPLIAGGGIGKNGNLAANAAALIMLGASAVQVGKYVMQAAAGCIGSESDRCNVCNIGICPKGITSQDPRLYRRLDPEKVAERVVDFYVSFDTEMRKIVAPLGRSSSLPIGMSYA
;
A
#
# COMPACT_ATOMS: atom_id res chain seq x y z
N THR A 1 -13.55 20.54 -20.92
CA THR A 1 -12.79 19.26 -20.87
C THR A 1 -11.34 19.57 -21.18
N HIS A 2 -10.50 19.68 -20.11
CA HIS A 2 -9.06 19.73 -20.32
C HIS A 2 -8.61 18.35 -20.78
N GLN A 3 -8.41 18.17 -22.07
CA GLN A 3 -7.65 17.05 -22.60
C GLN A 3 -6.23 17.18 -22.06
N THR A 4 -5.82 16.27 -21.20
CA THR A 4 -4.44 16.21 -20.75
C THR A 4 -3.58 15.89 -21.97
N LYS A 5 -2.52 16.69 -22.20
CA LYS A 5 -1.59 16.57 -23.34
C LYS A 5 -0.87 15.21 -23.38
N TYR A 6 -0.94 14.45 -22.30
CA TYR A 6 -0.22 13.20 -22.08
C TYR A 6 -1.18 12.10 -21.64
N SER A 7 -0.86 10.86 -21.99
CA SER A 7 -1.48 9.69 -21.37
C SER A 7 -1.14 9.62 -19.87
N ILE A 8 -1.90 8.82 -19.12
CA ILE A 8 -1.66 8.68 -17.65
C ILE A 8 -0.26 8.14 -17.41
N GLU A 9 0.18 7.15 -18.15
CA GLU A 9 1.49 6.53 -18.02
C GLU A 9 2.63 7.50 -18.35
N GLU A 10 2.45 8.35 -19.37
CA GLU A 10 3.43 9.39 -19.70
C GLU A 10 3.49 10.48 -18.62
N ALA A 11 2.34 10.88 -18.09
CA ALA A 11 2.27 11.86 -17.01
C ALA A 11 2.97 11.35 -15.74
N VAL A 12 2.73 10.09 -15.37
CA VAL A 12 3.42 9.43 -14.24
C VAL A 12 4.92 9.37 -14.47
N ALA A 13 5.37 8.96 -15.66
CA ALA A 13 6.79 8.88 -15.98
C ALA A 13 7.50 10.24 -15.88
N LYS A 14 6.88 11.30 -16.40
CA LYS A 14 7.42 12.67 -16.29
C LYS A 14 7.45 13.18 -14.86
N MET A 15 6.43 12.88 -14.06
CA MET A 15 6.40 13.25 -12.65
C MET A 15 7.55 12.58 -11.89
N ILE A 16 7.77 11.28 -12.09
CA ILE A 16 8.88 10.54 -11.48
C ILE A 16 10.22 11.17 -11.86
N GLN A 17 10.44 11.42 -13.14
CA GLN A 17 11.66 12.05 -13.62
C GLN A 17 11.88 13.41 -12.95
N SER A 18 10.88 14.26 -12.91
CA SER A 18 10.96 15.60 -12.29
C SER A 18 11.27 15.51 -10.79
N MET A 19 10.63 14.59 -10.07
CA MET A 19 10.90 14.38 -8.64
C MET A 19 12.32 13.84 -8.42
N SER A 20 12.76 12.85 -9.20
CA SER A 20 14.11 12.29 -9.09
C SER A 20 15.18 13.35 -9.37
N MET A 21 14.97 14.18 -10.37
CA MET A 21 15.88 15.30 -10.69
C MET A 21 15.92 16.34 -9.55
N ALA A 22 14.78 16.72 -8.98
CA ALA A 22 14.70 17.69 -7.90
C ALA A 22 15.46 17.23 -6.65
N TRP A 23 15.52 15.94 -6.39
CA TRP A 23 16.26 15.34 -5.27
C TRP A 23 17.66 14.83 -5.64
N GLY A 24 18.15 15.16 -6.85
CA GLY A 24 19.48 14.76 -7.33
C GLY A 24 19.66 13.23 -7.37
N PHE A 25 18.59 12.48 -7.67
CA PHE A 25 18.55 11.01 -7.76
C PHE A 25 18.94 10.26 -6.48
N ARG A 26 18.91 10.92 -5.33
CA ARG A 26 19.29 10.33 -4.04
C ARG A 26 18.13 9.65 -3.31
N VAL A 27 16.90 9.91 -3.72
CA VAL A 27 15.68 9.37 -3.09
C VAL A 27 14.95 8.52 -4.12
N PRO A 28 14.65 7.23 -3.80
CA PRO A 28 13.87 6.38 -4.68
C PRO A 28 12.42 6.87 -4.76
N VAL A 29 11.88 6.91 -5.97
CA VAL A 29 10.50 7.37 -6.23
C VAL A 29 9.63 6.17 -6.59
N TYR A 30 8.59 5.93 -5.79
CA TYR A 30 7.58 4.92 -6.01
C TYR A 30 6.24 5.59 -6.30
N PRO A 31 5.78 5.63 -7.55
CA PRO A 31 4.41 6.09 -7.82
C PRO A 31 3.41 5.14 -7.17
N LYS A 32 2.32 5.70 -6.63
CA LYS A 32 1.19 4.92 -6.12
C LYS A 32 -0.04 5.19 -6.96
N ILE A 33 -0.66 4.13 -7.47
CA ILE A 33 -1.82 4.18 -8.34
C ILE A 33 -2.93 3.27 -7.83
N SER A 34 -4.14 3.52 -8.26
CA SER A 34 -5.27 2.63 -8.02
C SER A 34 -5.12 1.33 -8.82
N GLY A 35 -5.52 0.23 -8.24
CA GLY A 35 -5.63 -1.07 -8.89
C GLY A 35 -6.70 -1.04 -9.98
N SER A 36 -6.26 -1.06 -11.24
CA SER A 36 -7.13 -1.02 -12.42
C SER A 36 -6.37 -1.55 -13.64
N SER A 37 -7.04 -1.65 -14.78
CA SER A 37 -6.39 -1.99 -16.06
C SER A 37 -5.26 -1.01 -16.43
N THR A 38 -5.33 0.22 -15.96
CA THR A 38 -4.29 1.24 -16.12
C THR A 38 -2.98 0.86 -15.40
N ALA A 39 -3.05 0.03 -14.35
CA ALA A 39 -1.87 -0.40 -13.61
C ALA A 39 -0.85 -1.12 -14.51
N LEU A 40 -1.30 -1.96 -15.41
CA LEU A 40 -0.43 -2.65 -16.37
C LEU A 40 0.21 -1.68 -17.38
N ALA A 41 -0.54 -0.69 -17.86
CA ALA A 41 -0.02 0.32 -18.80
C ALA A 41 1.05 1.18 -18.13
N VAL A 42 0.81 1.63 -16.90
CA VAL A 42 1.80 2.35 -16.09
C VAL A 42 3.01 1.47 -15.83
N LEU A 43 2.84 0.23 -15.40
CA LEU A 43 3.93 -0.71 -15.14
C LEU A 43 4.83 -0.89 -16.37
N ASN A 44 4.24 -1.12 -17.56
CA ASN A 44 5.00 -1.26 -18.81
C ASN A 44 5.81 -0.01 -19.17
N ASN A 45 5.33 1.16 -18.79
CA ASN A 45 6.10 2.39 -18.95
C ASN A 45 7.25 2.47 -17.93
N LEU A 46 6.99 2.07 -16.68
CA LEU A 46 7.99 2.10 -15.60
C LEU A 46 9.15 1.14 -15.84
N THR A 47 8.94 -0.02 -16.46
CA THR A 47 10.03 -0.96 -16.81
C THR A 47 11.08 -0.35 -17.74
N ARG A 48 10.76 0.76 -18.42
CA ARG A 48 11.64 1.51 -19.31
C ARG A 48 12.13 2.82 -18.70
N ASN A 49 11.68 3.15 -17.49
CA ASN A 49 11.99 4.42 -16.84
C ASN A 49 13.11 4.18 -15.79
N PRO A 50 14.33 4.66 -16.04
CA PRO A 50 15.46 4.42 -15.13
C PRO A 50 15.33 5.12 -13.78
N TYR A 51 14.33 5.97 -13.61
CA TYR A 51 14.10 6.75 -12.39
C TYR A 51 13.01 6.15 -11.49
N ALA A 52 12.30 5.14 -11.97
CA ALA A 52 11.29 4.44 -11.18
C ALA A 52 11.95 3.42 -10.26
N ALA A 53 11.71 3.52 -8.96
CA ALA A 53 12.23 2.57 -7.98
C ALA A 53 11.29 1.37 -7.74
N GLY A 54 10.06 1.42 -8.23
CA GLY A 54 9.05 0.39 -8.10
C GLY A 54 7.65 0.96 -8.33
N LEU A 55 6.62 0.16 -8.11
CA LEU A 55 5.22 0.55 -8.22
C LEU A 55 4.43 0.14 -6.99
N ALA A 56 3.75 1.10 -6.36
CA ALA A 56 2.75 0.83 -5.33
C ALA A 56 1.35 0.79 -5.94
N ILE A 57 0.58 -0.22 -5.62
CA ILE A 57 -0.78 -0.43 -6.12
C ILE A 57 -1.73 -0.47 -4.93
N ASP A 58 -2.71 0.43 -4.91
CA ASP A 58 -3.85 0.36 -4.00
C ASP A 58 -5.00 -0.40 -4.64
N GLY A 59 -5.48 -1.44 -4.00
CA GLY A 59 -6.69 -2.16 -4.40
C GLY A 59 -7.95 -1.33 -4.14
N GLU A 60 -9.11 -1.87 -4.52
CA GLU A 60 -10.42 -1.23 -4.40
C GLU A 60 -10.74 -0.73 -2.97
N ASP A 61 -10.26 -1.42 -1.94
CA ASP A 61 -10.40 -1.02 -0.53
C ASP A 61 -9.37 0.03 -0.06
N GLY A 62 -8.54 0.56 -0.96
CA GLY A 62 -7.41 1.43 -0.65
C GLY A 62 -7.72 2.92 -0.56
N GLY A 63 -9.00 3.30 -0.55
CA GLY A 63 -9.40 4.69 -0.46
C GLY A 63 -8.92 5.39 0.81
N THR A 64 -8.64 6.69 0.69
CA THR A 64 -8.33 7.55 1.84
C THR A 64 -9.61 8.12 2.46
N GLY A 65 -9.52 8.68 3.68
CA GLY A 65 -10.63 9.39 4.30
C GLY A 65 -11.18 10.60 3.52
N ALA A 66 -10.55 10.98 2.43
CA ALA A 66 -11.00 12.03 1.50
C ALA A 66 -11.77 11.47 0.29
N ALA A 67 -11.73 10.16 0.05
CA ALA A 67 -12.45 9.53 -1.05
C ALA A 67 -13.93 9.31 -0.69
N TYR A 68 -14.79 9.35 -1.71
CA TYR A 68 -16.20 8.96 -1.52
C TYR A 68 -16.31 7.47 -1.16
N ASN A 69 -17.24 7.11 -0.29
CA ASN A 69 -17.43 5.72 0.13
C ASN A 69 -17.66 4.77 -1.05
N ILE A 70 -18.45 5.18 -2.04
CA ILE A 70 -18.69 4.38 -3.25
C ILE A 70 -17.38 4.12 -4.03
N SER A 71 -16.45 5.07 -4.04
CA SER A 71 -15.15 4.89 -4.69
C SER A 71 -14.25 3.94 -3.92
N MET A 72 -14.32 3.97 -2.58
CA MET A 72 -13.52 3.08 -1.73
C MET A 72 -13.99 1.63 -1.75
N ASP A 73 -15.30 1.43 -1.90
CA ASP A 73 -15.91 0.09 -1.74
C ASP A 73 -16.17 -0.61 -3.08
N HIS A 74 -16.25 0.14 -4.19
CA HIS A 74 -16.76 -0.40 -5.45
C HIS A 74 -15.98 0.04 -6.69
N MET A 75 -14.96 0.88 -6.55
CA MET A 75 -14.18 1.37 -7.68
C MET A 75 -12.75 0.83 -7.63
N GLY A 76 -12.37 0.12 -8.67
CA GLY A 76 -11.04 -0.48 -8.78
C GLY A 76 -11.10 -1.99 -8.93
N HIS A 77 -9.98 -2.64 -8.75
CA HIS A 77 -9.86 -4.10 -8.77
C HIS A 77 -9.32 -4.61 -7.43
N PRO A 78 -9.65 -5.84 -7.03
CA PRO A 78 -9.06 -6.48 -5.86
C PRO A 78 -7.54 -6.46 -5.94
N ILE A 79 -6.89 -6.11 -4.84
CA ILE A 79 -5.42 -6.00 -4.82
C ILE A 79 -4.72 -7.31 -5.20
N SER A 80 -5.29 -8.46 -4.84
CA SER A 80 -4.75 -9.77 -5.17
C SER A 80 -4.67 -10.01 -6.68
N SER A 81 -5.72 -9.65 -7.43
CA SER A 81 -5.73 -9.76 -8.89
C SER A 81 -4.69 -8.85 -9.52
N ASN A 82 -4.66 -7.58 -9.08
CA ASN A 82 -3.73 -6.59 -9.66
C ASN A 82 -2.27 -6.95 -9.43
N ILE A 83 -1.91 -7.35 -8.22
CA ILE A 83 -0.52 -7.75 -7.90
C ILE A 83 -0.10 -8.95 -8.75
N ARG A 84 -0.98 -9.97 -8.84
CA ARG A 84 -0.69 -11.15 -9.64
C ARG A 84 -0.49 -10.81 -11.12
N ASP A 85 -1.40 -10.03 -11.70
CA ASP A 85 -1.33 -9.66 -13.12
C ASP A 85 -0.10 -8.80 -13.43
N CYS A 86 0.22 -7.84 -12.56
CA CYS A 86 1.43 -7.04 -12.68
C CYS A 86 2.70 -7.90 -12.55
N TYR A 87 2.76 -8.80 -11.58
CA TYR A 87 3.90 -9.69 -11.40
C TYR A 87 4.10 -10.61 -12.61
N LEU A 88 3.05 -11.25 -13.10
CA LEU A 88 3.14 -12.12 -14.30
C LEU A 88 3.59 -11.32 -15.52
N ASN A 89 3.20 -10.06 -15.63
CA ASN A 89 3.68 -9.19 -16.70
C ASN A 89 5.18 -8.88 -16.55
N LEU A 90 5.66 -8.62 -15.33
CA LEU A 90 7.10 -8.44 -15.07
C LEU A 90 7.91 -9.71 -15.39
N VAL A 91 7.38 -10.89 -15.05
CA VAL A 91 8.00 -12.18 -15.42
C VAL A 91 8.14 -12.32 -16.94
N LYS A 92 7.09 -11.99 -17.71
CA LYS A 92 7.14 -12.01 -19.19
C LYS A 92 8.18 -11.05 -19.76
N LEU A 93 8.45 -9.94 -19.06
CA LEU A 93 9.43 -8.93 -19.46
C LEU A 93 10.84 -9.21 -18.88
N GLY A 94 11.02 -10.22 -18.05
CA GLY A 94 12.28 -10.51 -17.35
C GLY A 94 12.65 -9.48 -16.28
N GLN A 95 11.67 -8.72 -15.77
CA GLN A 95 11.88 -7.57 -14.87
C GLN A 95 11.39 -7.81 -13.42
N GLN A 96 11.02 -9.03 -13.09
CA GLN A 96 10.42 -9.38 -11.80
C GLN A 96 11.33 -9.14 -10.58
N ASN A 97 12.64 -9.07 -10.80
CA ASN A 97 13.62 -8.79 -9.74
C ASN A 97 14.12 -7.34 -9.75
N GLU A 98 13.78 -6.57 -10.78
CA GLU A 98 14.28 -5.21 -10.98
C GLU A 98 13.27 -4.15 -10.49
N LEU A 99 11.98 -4.41 -10.66
CA LEU A 99 10.92 -3.45 -10.34
C LEU A 99 10.00 -4.00 -9.24
N PRO A 100 10.26 -3.67 -7.96
CA PRO A 100 9.44 -4.14 -6.85
C PRO A 100 8.00 -3.62 -6.92
N LEU A 101 7.05 -4.51 -6.58
CA LEU A 101 5.64 -4.21 -6.46
C LEU A 101 5.26 -4.09 -4.98
N ILE A 102 4.58 -3.01 -4.62
CA ILE A 102 4.10 -2.77 -3.26
C ILE A 102 2.58 -2.84 -3.27
N ALA A 103 2.01 -3.77 -2.50
CA ALA A 103 0.57 -3.94 -2.40
C ALA A 103 -0.02 -3.10 -1.27
N GLY A 104 -1.09 -2.36 -1.55
CA GLY A 104 -1.87 -1.58 -0.60
C GLY A 104 -3.37 -1.78 -0.78
N GLY A 105 -4.17 -1.26 0.13
CA GLY A 105 -5.63 -1.30 0.08
C GLY A 105 -6.24 -2.49 0.81
N GLY A 106 -7.01 -2.20 1.85
CA GLY A 106 -7.83 -3.17 2.58
C GLY A 106 -7.07 -4.29 3.30
N ILE A 107 -5.74 -4.28 3.30
CA ILE A 107 -4.94 -5.38 3.87
C ILE A 107 -5.20 -5.47 5.38
N GLY A 108 -5.67 -6.63 5.81
CA GLY A 108 -6.06 -6.88 7.20
C GLY A 108 -7.53 -6.59 7.51
N LYS A 109 -8.34 -6.15 6.55
CA LYS A 109 -9.74 -5.78 6.71
C LYS A 109 -10.59 -6.84 7.44
N ASN A 110 -10.28 -8.11 7.25
CA ASN A 110 -11.00 -9.24 7.83
C ASN A 110 -10.33 -9.81 9.10
N GLY A 111 -9.48 -9.04 9.78
CA GLY A 111 -8.80 -9.47 10.99
C GLY A 111 -7.59 -10.38 10.79
N ASN A 112 -7.27 -10.77 9.56
CA ASN A 112 -6.18 -11.69 9.23
C ASN A 112 -5.04 -11.01 8.47
N LEU A 113 -4.43 -9.99 9.11
CA LEU A 113 -3.39 -9.21 8.46
C LEU A 113 -2.22 -10.06 7.96
N ALA A 114 -1.70 -10.96 8.80
CA ALA A 114 -0.55 -11.79 8.44
C ALA A 114 -0.86 -12.72 7.26
N ALA A 115 -2.04 -13.37 7.25
CA ALA A 115 -2.44 -14.23 6.16
C ALA A 115 -2.62 -13.46 4.85
N ASN A 116 -3.25 -12.27 4.91
CA ASN A 116 -3.43 -11.44 3.73
C ASN A 116 -2.09 -10.92 3.19
N ALA A 117 -1.18 -10.50 4.07
CA ALA A 117 0.16 -10.07 3.69
C ALA A 117 0.96 -11.21 3.05
N ALA A 118 0.95 -12.39 3.66
CA ALA A 118 1.61 -13.57 3.11
C ALA A 118 1.06 -13.94 1.73
N ALA A 119 -0.26 -13.95 1.57
CA ALA A 119 -0.89 -14.23 0.29
C ALA A 119 -0.47 -13.24 -0.81
N LEU A 120 -0.43 -11.95 -0.51
CA LEU A 120 0.00 -10.92 -1.47
C LEU A 120 1.47 -11.05 -1.84
N ILE A 121 2.34 -11.38 -0.89
CA ILE A 121 3.75 -11.65 -1.15
C ILE A 121 3.90 -12.90 -2.04
N MET A 122 3.12 -13.95 -1.76
CA MET A 122 3.10 -15.16 -2.61
C MET A 122 2.59 -14.88 -4.04
N LEU A 123 1.73 -13.89 -4.21
CA LEU A 123 1.24 -13.44 -5.51
C LEU A 123 2.21 -12.50 -6.25
N GLY A 124 3.35 -12.17 -5.64
CA GLY A 124 4.41 -11.39 -6.28
C GLY A 124 4.62 -9.98 -5.73
N ALA A 125 3.97 -9.60 -4.63
CA ALA A 125 4.30 -8.36 -3.95
C ALA A 125 5.66 -8.47 -3.27
N SER A 126 6.49 -7.45 -3.42
CA SER A 126 7.77 -7.32 -2.71
C SER A 126 7.57 -6.78 -1.29
N ALA A 127 6.50 -6.02 -1.07
CA ALA A 127 6.12 -5.47 0.21
C ALA A 127 4.61 -5.20 0.28
N VAL A 128 4.10 -5.02 1.51
CA VAL A 128 2.71 -4.62 1.75
C VAL A 128 2.64 -3.31 2.54
N GLN A 129 1.70 -2.45 2.19
CA GLN A 129 1.40 -1.22 2.91
C GLN A 129 0.20 -1.43 3.83
N VAL A 130 0.40 -1.25 5.13
CA VAL A 130 -0.65 -1.36 6.13
C VAL A 130 -0.87 0.02 6.77
N GLY A 131 -2.05 0.58 6.62
CA GLY A 131 -2.38 1.91 7.15
C GLY A 131 -3.41 1.86 8.26
N LYS A 132 -4.66 1.72 7.89
CA LYS A 132 -5.82 1.81 8.81
C LYS A 132 -5.73 0.83 9.99
N TYR A 133 -5.25 -0.36 9.75
CA TYR A 133 -5.12 -1.40 10.78
C TYR A 133 -4.14 -1.01 11.90
N VAL A 134 -3.00 -0.43 11.53
CA VAL A 134 -2.03 0.08 12.50
C VAL A 134 -2.63 1.24 13.28
N MET A 135 -3.33 2.16 12.62
CA MET A 135 -4.01 3.27 13.30
C MET A 135 -5.12 2.79 14.25
N GLN A 136 -5.82 1.72 13.91
CA GLN A 136 -6.83 1.12 14.80
C GLN A 136 -6.18 0.51 16.04
N ALA A 137 -5.17 -0.33 15.84
CA ALA A 137 -4.50 -1.04 16.93
C ALA A 137 -3.74 -0.09 17.86
N ALA A 138 -2.97 0.83 17.32
CA ALA A 138 -2.09 1.69 18.09
C ALA A 138 -2.79 2.95 18.65
N ALA A 139 -3.59 3.62 17.85
CA ALA A 139 -4.19 4.91 18.19
C ALA A 139 -5.72 4.88 18.37
N GLY A 140 -6.34 3.72 18.26
CA GLY A 140 -7.78 3.54 18.44
C GLY A 140 -8.61 4.27 17.37
N CYS A 141 -8.14 4.31 16.12
CA CYS A 141 -8.91 4.82 15.01
C CYS A 141 -10.25 4.07 14.91
N ILE A 142 -11.35 4.80 14.84
CA ILE A 142 -12.71 4.23 14.74
C ILE A 142 -13.20 4.11 13.29
N GLY A 143 -12.38 4.47 12.32
CA GLY A 143 -12.67 4.33 10.89
C GLY A 143 -12.67 2.86 10.48
N SER A 144 -13.56 2.07 11.06
CA SER A 144 -13.83 0.70 10.68
C SER A 144 -14.96 0.62 9.66
N GLU A 145 -15.18 -0.58 9.17
CA GLU A 145 -16.24 -0.86 8.20
C GLU A 145 -17.63 -0.53 8.68
N SER A 146 -17.88 -0.70 9.99
CA SER A 146 -19.21 -0.49 10.59
C SER A 146 -19.58 0.98 10.73
N ASP A 147 -18.60 1.83 11.08
CA ASP A 147 -18.91 3.22 11.45
C ASP A 147 -18.45 4.24 10.41
N ARG A 148 -17.70 3.80 9.41
CA ARG A 148 -17.22 4.58 8.26
C ARG A 148 -16.81 6.02 8.61
N CYS A 149 -16.06 6.19 9.70
CA CYS A 149 -15.56 7.48 10.09
C CYS A 149 -14.71 8.06 8.94
N ASN A 150 -15.13 9.18 8.38
CA ASN A 150 -14.55 9.81 7.20
C ASN A 150 -14.22 11.30 7.43
N VAL A 151 -13.72 11.63 8.62
CA VAL A 151 -13.43 13.01 9.03
C VAL A 151 -11.95 13.35 8.99
N CYS A 152 -11.11 12.46 8.46
CA CYS A 152 -9.66 12.68 8.41
C CYS A 152 -9.28 13.91 7.57
N ASN A 153 -9.96 14.11 6.44
CA ASN A 153 -9.70 15.19 5.50
C ASN A 153 -10.11 16.58 6.02
N ILE A 154 -11.04 16.65 6.97
CA ILE A 154 -11.49 17.91 7.57
C ILE A 154 -10.88 18.20 8.94
N GLY A 155 -9.94 17.37 9.39
CA GLY A 155 -9.12 17.62 10.58
C GLY A 155 -9.84 17.54 11.92
N ILE A 156 -11.03 16.95 12.01
CA ILE A 156 -11.81 16.83 13.24
C ILE A 156 -11.80 15.41 13.82
N CYS A 157 -10.70 14.71 13.65
CA CYS A 157 -10.53 13.33 14.13
C CYS A 157 -10.80 13.24 15.66
N PRO A 158 -11.81 12.47 16.13
CA PRO A 158 -12.13 12.39 17.55
C PRO A 158 -11.04 11.73 18.39
N LYS A 159 -10.13 11.00 17.75
CA LYS A 159 -8.96 10.36 18.37
C LYS A 159 -7.70 11.22 18.30
N GLY A 160 -7.73 12.36 17.61
CA GLY A 160 -6.59 13.25 17.49
C GLY A 160 -5.52 12.84 16.47
N ILE A 161 -5.73 11.75 15.70
CA ILE A 161 -4.72 11.21 14.79
C ILE A 161 -4.45 12.14 13.61
N THR A 162 -5.51 12.71 13.03
CA THR A 162 -5.42 13.54 11.82
C THR A 162 -5.90 14.97 12.05
N SER A 163 -5.71 15.50 13.25
CA SER A 163 -6.15 16.86 13.61
C SER A 163 -4.97 17.74 13.98
N GLN A 164 -5.04 19.03 13.62
CA GLN A 164 -4.14 20.07 14.08
C GLN A 164 -4.74 20.89 15.24
N ASP A 165 -5.99 20.59 15.64
CA ASP A 165 -6.63 21.25 16.79
C ASP A 165 -6.02 20.70 18.09
N PRO A 166 -5.43 21.58 18.95
CA PRO A 166 -4.82 21.17 20.22
C PRO A 166 -5.78 20.43 21.16
N ARG A 167 -7.07 20.72 21.09
CA ARG A 167 -8.10 20.05 21.90
C ARG A 167 -8.32 18.61 21.48
N LEU A 168 -7.97 18.27 20.23
CA LEU A 168 -8.11 16.93 19.66
C LEU A 168 -6.78 16.16 19.69
N TYR A 169 -5.69 16.72 19.18
CA TYR A 169 -4.42 15.98 19.10
C TYR A 169 -3.81 15.67 20.49
N ARG A 170 -4.08 16.48 21.51
CA ARG A 170 -3.65 16.20 22.90
C ARG A 170 -4.30 14.95 23.51
N ARG A 171 -5.32 14.38 22.87
CA ARG A 171 -5.91 13.10 23.26
C ARG A 171 -5.01 11.92 22.90
N LEU A 172 -4.06 12.13 21.99
CA LEU A 172 -3.08 11.14 21.62
C LEU A 172 -1.88 11.24 22.55
N ASP A 173 -1.51 10.13 23.15
CA ASP A 173 -0.28 9.97 23.92
C ASP A 173 0.75 9.31 23.00
N PRO A 174 1.76 10.05 22.48
CA PRO A 174 2.69 9.54 21.49
C PRO A 174 3.51 8.35 21.99
N GLU A 175 3.87 8.33 23.30
CA GLU A 175 4.68 7.26 23.88
C GLU A 175 3.87 5.95 23.91
N LYS A 176 2.64 6.02 24.42
CA LYS A 176 1.76 4.83 24.43
C LYS A 176 1.39 4.36 23.02
N VAL A 177 1.24 5.27 22.06
CA VAL A 177 1.00 4.88 20.68
C VAL A 177 2.22 4.17 20.10
N ALA A 178 3.43 4.68 20.36
CA ALA A 178 4.68 4.04 19.91
C ALA A 178 4.83 2.62 20.47
N GLU A 179 4.59 2.42 21.77
CA GLU A 179 4.61 1.09 22.40
C GLU A 179 3.62 0.13 21.70
N ARG A 180 2.39 0.56 21.47
CA ARG A 180 1.37 -0.26 20.79
C ARG A 180 1.71 -0.56 19.34
N VAL A 181 2.41 0.34 18.64
CA VAL A 181 2.92 0.08 17.30
C VAL A 181 3.96 -1.03 17.34
N VAL A 182 4.87 -1.00 18.32
CA VAL A 182 5.88 -2.07 18.51
C VAL A 182 5.18 -3.39 18.76
N ASP A 183 4.26 -3.46 19.72
CA ASP A 183 3.51 -4.68 20.06
C ASP A 183 2.75 -5.23 18.85
N PHE A 184 2.15 -4.34 18.08
CA PHE A 184 1.45 -4.71 16.85
C PHE A 184 2.38 -5.40 15.85
N TYR A 185 3.56 -4.83 15.58
CA TYR A 185 4.50 -5.41 14.61
C TYR A 185 5.19 -6.66 15.13
N VAL A 186 5.45 -6.77 16.43
CA VAL A 186 5.95 -8.01 17.05
C VAL A 186 4.93 -9.14 16.91
N SER A 187 3.65 -8.85 17.15
CA SER A 187 2.56 -9.81 16.95
C SER A 187 2.43 -10.22 15.50
N PHE A 188 2.47 -9.25 14.60
CA PHE A 188 2.42 -9.48 13.15
C PHE A 188 3.58 -10.38 12.67
N ASP A 189 4.83 -10.08 13.07
CA ASP A 189 6.00 -10.90 12.73
C ASP A 189 5.86 -12.33 13.27
N THR A 190 5.35 -12.46 14.49
CA THR A 190 5.11 -13.77 15.10
C THR A 190 4.10 -14.61 14.29
N GLU A 191 3.02 -14.00 13.83
CA GLU A 191 2.03 -14.67 12.98
C GLU A 191 2.58 -14.98 11.60
N MET A 192 3.34 -14.07 10.99
CA MET A 192 4.00 -14.30 9.71
C MET A 192 4.95 -15.51 9.78
N ARG A 193 5.75 -15.63 10.85
CA ARG A 193 6.64 -16.78 11.07
C ARG A 193 5.88 -18.11 11.14
N LYS A 194 4.71 -18.14 11.79
CA LYS A 194 3.86 -19.33 11.84
C LYS A 194 3.35 -19.74 10.46
N ILE A 195 3.09 -18.77 9.57
CA ILE A 195 2.64 -19.03 8.20
C ILE A 195 3.80 -19.57 7.34
N VAL A 196 5.00 -19.02 7.49
CA VAL A 196 6.12 -19.37 6.61
C VAL A 196 6.91 -20.60 7.08
N ALA A 197 6.85 -20.95 8.36
CA ALA A 197 7.55 -22.09 8.92
C ALA A 197 7.19 -23.43 8.22
N PRO A 198 5.90 -23.75 7.95
CA PRO A 198 5.53 -24.95 7.21
C PRO A 198 6.08 -24.99 5.78
N LEU A 199 6.47 -23.84 5.21
CA LEU A 199 7.11 -23.73 3.90
C LEU A 199 8.63 -23.95 3.96
N GLY A 200 9.16 -24.37 5.11
CA GLY A 200 10.59 -24.59 5.33
C GLY A 200 11.43 -23.31 5.38
N ARG A 201 10.82 -22.18 5.76
CA ARG A 201 11.49 -20.88 5.80
C ARG A 201 11.59 -20.33 7.23
N SER A 202 12.74 -19.76 7.55
CA SER A 202 13.01 -19.15 8.87
C SER A 202 12.68 -17.66 8.95
N SER A 203 12.44 -17.01 7.80
CA SER A 203 12.09 -15.59 7.73
C SER A 203 10.94 -15.35 6.76
N SER A 204 10.21 -14.27 6.97
CA SER A 204 9.13 -13.82 6.08
C SER A 204 9.62 -13.28 4.72
N LEU A 205 10.92 -13.19 4.49
CA LEU A 205 11.54 -12.71 3.26
C LEU A 205 12.42 -13.78 2.61
N PRO A 206 12.31 -14.02 1.31
CA PRO A 206 11.21 -13.74 0.40
C PRO A 206 10.30 -14.97 0.27
N ILE A 207 9.01 -14.81 0.57
CA ILE A 207 7.99 -15.81 0.21
C ILE A 207 7.56 -15.56 -1.26
N GLY A 208 8.51 -15.23 -2.13
CA GLY A 208 8.18 -14.93 -3.51
C GLY A 208 7.76 -16.17 -4.31
N MET A 209 7.09 -15.97 -5.45
CA MET A 209 6.66 -17.00 -6.40
C MET A 209 7.85 -17.73 -7.09
N SER A 210 8.89 -18.09 -6.34
CA SER A 210 10.01 -18.90 -6.84
C SER A 210 9.66 -20.38 -7.02
N TYR A 211 8.38 -20.71 -7.05
CA TYR A 211 7.86 -22.08 -7.17
C TYR A 211 6.92 -22.29 -8.36
N ALA A 212 7.01 -21.44 -9.38
CA ALA A 212 6.35 -21.73 -10.65
C ALA A 212 7.34 -22.31 -11.63
#